data_a21ac71d0655834c21fe0920681bb19e
#
_entry.id   a21ac71d0655834c21fe0920681bb19e
#
_cell.length_a   1.000
_cell.length_b   1.000
_cell.length_c   1.000
_cell.angle_alpha   90.00
_cell.angle_beta   90.00
_cell.angle_gamma   90.00
#
_symmetry.space_group_name_H-M   'P 1'
#
loop_
_entity.id
_entity.type
_entity.pdbx_description
1 polymer ?
#
loop_
_entity_poly.entity_id
_entity_poly.type
_entity_poly.pdbx_seq_one_letter_code
_entity_poly.pdbx_strand_id
1 'polypeptide(L)'
;MSDQNKTIDVQYAMTAEGLPTEQEICEWARVALQGGQEQAELVVRIVDEAEITSLNRIYRGKDGPTNVLSFPYEPMQGVETGLLGDVVICAPVVAEEAVAQGKSLDAHWAHMVIHGVLHLRGYDHGKDGDAREMEKLETEKLAGLGFMNPY
;
A
#
# COMPACT_ATOMS: atom_id res chain seq x y z
N MET A 1 21.13 -8.47 -7.92
CA MET A 1 19.70 -8.51 -8.21
C MET A 1 18.94 -7.71 -7.20
N SER A 2 18.24 -6.70 -7.68
CA SER A 2 17.53 -5.76 -6.81
C SER A 2 16.45 -6.42 -5.93
N ASP A 3 15.82 -7.50 -6.41
CA ASP A 3 14.73 -8.16 -5.68
C ASP A 3 15.18 -8.83 -4.39
N GLN A 4 16.44 -9.23 -4.30
CA GLN A 4 16.98 -9.86 -3.10
C GLN A 4 17.09 -8.89 -1.91
N ASN A 5 17.10 -7.58 -2.21
CA ASN A 5 17.22 -6.53 -1.21
C ASN A 5 15.87 -5.97 -0.80
N LYS A 6 14.77 -6.49 -1.37
CA LYS A 6 13.41 -6.06 -1.08
C LYS A 6 12.71 -7.16 -0.30
N THR A 7 12.47 -6.93 0.98
CA THR A 7 11.77 -7.88 1.85
C THR A 7 10.37 -7.37 2.14
N ILE A 8 9.37 -8.13 1.73
CA ILE A 8 7.97 -7.79 1.95
C ILE A 8 7.34 -8.92 2.75
N ASP A 9 6.94 -8.62 3.98
CA ASP A 9 6.25 -9.55 4.86
C ASP A 9 4.75 -9.32 4.74
N VAL A 10 4.01 -10.35 4.33
CA VAL A 10 2.55 -10.26 4.15
C VAL A 10 1.87 -11.00 5.29
N GLN A 11 0.99 -10.29 6.00
CA GLN A 11 0.24 -10.83 7.13
C GLN A 11 -1.25 -10.81 6.84
N TYR A 12 -1.89 -11.96 6.92
CA TYR A 12 -3.33 -12.06 6.77
C TYR A 12 -3.98 -12.15 8.16
N ALA A 13 -4.59 -11.06 8.60
CA ALA A 13 -5.28 -11.00 9.89
C ALA A 13 -6.76 -11.35 9.77
N MET A 14 -7.20 -11.68 8.59
CA MET A 14 -8.56 -12.15 8.30
C MET A 14 -8.52 -13.06 7.09
N THR A 15 -9.60 -13.80 6.87
CA THR A 15 -9.75 -14.65 5.69
C THR A 15 -11.03 -14.28 4.96
N ALA A 16 -10.99 -14.29 3.64
CA ALA A 16 -12.14 -14.03 2.77
C ALA A 16 -11.84 -14.56 1.38
N GLU A 17 -12.87 -14.77 0.59
CA GLU A 17 -12.70 -15.13 -0.80
C GLU A 17 -12.20 -13.92 -1.59
N GLY A 18 -11.39 -14.18 -2.62
CA GLY A 18 -10.92 -13.12 -3.51
C GLY A 18 -9.75 -12.30 -3.00
N LEU A 19 -9.17 -12.68 -1.86
CA LEU A 19 -7.95 -12.01 -1.39
C LEU A 19 -6.80 -12.31 -2.35
N PRO A 20 -5.94 -11.31 -2.62
CA PRO A 20 -4.75 -11.57 -3.43
C PRO A 20 -3.81 -12.52 -2.71
N THR A 21 -3.01 -13.22 -3.48
CA THR A 21 -1.99 -14.12 -2.94
C THR A 21 -0.82 -13.31 -2.42
N GLU A 22 -0.03 -13.93 -1.54
CA GLU A 22 1.20 -13.32 -1.06
C GLU A 22 2.13 -12.93 -2.21
N GLN A 23 2.23 -13.81 -3.23
CA GLN A 23 3.06 -13.55 -4.40
C GLN A 23 2.60 -12.32 -5.17
N GLU A 24 1.30 -12.16 -5.36
CA GLU A 24 0.73 -10.99 -6.02
C GLU A 24 1.04 -9.71 -5.25
N ILE A 25 0.82 -9.72 -3.94
CA ILE A 25 1.08 -8.55 -3.09
C ILE A 25 2.56 -8.18 -3.14
N CYS A 26 3.44 -9.16 -3.03
CA CYS A 26 4.88 -8.93 -3.11
C CYS A 26 5.29 -8.32 -4.46
N GLU A 27 4.71 -8.80 -5.55
CA GLU A 27 4.98 -8.25 -6.89
C GLU A 27 4.58 -6.78 -6.98
N TRP A 28 3.39 -6.45 -6.53
CA TRP A 28 2.89 -5.07 -6.55
C TRP A 28 3.74 -4.16 -5.67
N ALA A 29 4.11 -4.64 -4.49
CA ALA A 29 4.97 -3.86 -3.58
C ALA A 29 6.36 -3.62 -4.19
N ARG A 30 6.94 -4.62 -4.84
CA ARG A 30 8.24 -4.45 -5.50
C ARG A 30 8.18 -3.42 -6.61
N VAL A 31 7.10 -3.42 -7.39
CA VAL A 31 6.90 -2.40 -8.44
C VAL A 31 6.85 -1.01 -7.82
N ALA A 32 6.15 -0.84 -6.71
CA ALA A 32 6.07 0.43 -6.01
C ALA A 32 7.42 0.87 -5.42
N LEU A 33 8.31 -0.07 -5.15
CA LEU A 33 9.64 0.22 -4.59
C LEU A 33 10.68 0.58 -5.67
N GLN A 34 10.38 0.36 -6.94
CA GLN A 34 11.31 0.67 -8.02
C GLN A 34 11.64 2.16 -8.04
N GLY A 35 12.91 2.48 -8.22
CA GLY A 35 13.39 3.86 -8.22
C GLY A 35 13.66 4.43 -6.84
N GLY A 36 13.42 3.66 -5.79
CA GLY A 36 13.73 4.05 -4.42
C GLY A 36 15.08 3.51 -3.97
N GLN A 37 15.24 3.42 -2.65
CA GLN A 37 16.49 2.90 -2.09
C GLN A 37 16.68 1.43 -2.45
N GLU A 38 17.94 0.99 -2.51
CA GLU A 38 18.27 -0.37 -2.93
C GLU A 38 17.77 -1.41 -1.93
N GLN A 39 17.98 -1.18 -0.65
CA GLN A 39 17.45 -2.04 0.40
C GLN A 39 16.14 -1.47 0.93
N ALA A 40 15.12 -2.30 0.97
CA ALA A 40 13.82 -1.89 1.50
C ALA A 40 13.13 -3.09 2.16
N GLU A 41 12.55 -2.85 3.32
CA GLU A 41 11.78 -3.84 4.06
C GLU A 41 10.49 -3.21 4.54
N LEU A 42 9.39 -3.91 4.34
CA LEU A 42 8.08 -3.43 4.78
C LEU A 42 7.14 -4.58 5.08
N VAL A 43 6.06 -4.28 5.78
CA VAL A 43 4.98 -5.21 6.08
C VAL A 43 3.72 -4.75 5.37
N VAL A 44 2.99 -5.69 4.76
CA VAL A 44 1.63 -5.47 4.26
C VAL A 44 0.72 -6.35 5.10
N ARG A 45 -0.18 -5.74 5.87
CA ARG A 45 -1.11 -6.45 6.73
C ARG A 45 -2.53 -6.28 6.20
N ILE A 46 -3.23 -7.40 6.01
CA ILE A 46 -4.60 -7.41 5.51
C ILE A 46 -5.53 -7.64 6.69
N VAL A 47 -6.47 -6.72 6.89
CA VAL A 47 -7.30 -6.67 8.09
C VAL A 47 -8.79 -6.55 7.75
N ASP A 48 -9.63 -6.75 8.79
CA ASP A 48 -11.05 -6.50 8.70
C ASP A 48 -11.39 -5.04 9.08
N GLU A 49 -12.67 -4.72 9.03
CA GLU A 49 -13.12 -3.35 9.33
C GLU A 49 -12.89 -2.98 10.79
N ALA A 50 -13.05 -3.91 11.72
CA ALA A 50 -12.87 -3.63 13.15
C ALA A 50 -11.44 -3.21 13.45
N GLU A 51 -10.46 -3.92 12.91
CA GLU A 51 -9.05 -3.60 13.17
C GLU A 51 -8.69 -2.26 12.57
N ILE A 52 -9.05 -1.99 11.30
CA ILE A 52 -8.66 -0.74 10.67
C ILE A 52 -9.38 0.46 11.26
N THR A 53 -10.60 0.26 11.74
CA THR A 53 -11.36 1.30 12.45
C THR A 53 -10.63 1.71 13.73
N SER A 54 -10.15 0.74 14.51
CA SER A 54 -9.35 1.01 15.71
C SER A 54 -8.06 1.77 15.37
N LEU A 55 -7.35 1.32 14.34
CA LEU A 55 -6.09 1.96 13.94
C LEU A 55 -6.33 3.39 13.44
N ASN A 56 -7.37 3.59 12.66
CA ASN A 56 -7.72 4.90 12.12
C ASN A 56 -8.05 5.89 13.25
N ARG A 57 -8.77 5.42 14.26
CA ARG A 57 -9.13 6.22 15.43
C ARG A 57 -7.90 6.57 16.27
N ILE A 58 -7.07 5.58 16.57
CA ILE A 58 -5.90 5.76 17.45
C ILE A 58 -4.85 6.66 16.81
N TYR A 59 -4.54 6.42 15.53
CA TYR A 59 -3.40 7.06 14.87
C TYR A 59 -3.75 8.28 14.03
N ARG A 60 -5.00 8.43 13.58
CA ARG A 60 -5.43 9.56 12.75
C ARG A 60 -6.55 10.37 13.38
N GLY A 61 -7.11 9.91 14.48
CA GLY A 61 -8.22 10.58 15.14
C GLY A 61 -9.50 10.61 14.31
N LYS A 62 -9.65 9.70 13.35
CA LYS A 62 -10.82 9.62 12.49
C LYS A 62 -11.68 8.44 12.85
N ASP A 63 -13.00 8.61 12.77
CA ASP A 63 -13.96 7.54 13.03
C ASP A 63 -14.22 6.73 11.76
N GLY A 64 -14.46 5.43 11.96
CA GLY A 64 -14.85 4.53 10.91
C GLY A 64 -13.69 3.90 10.15
N PRO A 65 -14.01 2.94 9.27
CA PRO A 65 -12.99 2.25 8.49
C PRO A 65 -12.46 3.12 7.35
N THR A 66 -11.27 2.76 6.87
CA THR A 66 -10.69 3.34 5.67
C THR A 66 -10.12 2.19 4.82
N ASN A 67 -9.68 2.48 3.61
CA ASN A 67 -9.14 1.44 2.73
C ASN A 67 -7.70 1.05 3.05
N VAL A 68 -6.83 2.01 3.26
CA VAL A 68 -5.41 1.77 3.49
C VAL A 68 -4.84 2.79 4.46
N LEU A 69 -3.96 2.32 5.35
CA LEU A 69 -3.19 3.18 6.26
C LEU A 69 -1.72 2.83 6.07
N SER A 70 -0.86 3.84 6.05
CA SER A 70 0.58 3.66 5.98
C SER A 70 1.22 4.23 7.24
N PHE A 71 2.07 3.43 7.88
CA PHE A 71 2.77 3.78 9.10
C PHE A 71 4.27 3.75 8.84
N PRO A 72 4.87 4.87 8.38
CA PRO A 72 6.30 4.89 8.14
C PRO A 72 7.08 4.81 9.44
N TYR A 73 8.17 4.06 9.41
CA TYR A 73 9.09 4.02 10.54
C TYR A 73 10.02 5.20 10.44
N GLU A 74 10.22 5.90 11.57
CA GLU A 74 11.22 6.94 11.63
C GLU A 74 12.56 6.31 11.92
N PRO A 75 13.57 6.51 11.06
CA PRO A 75 14.88 5.96 11.33
C PRO A 75 15.49 6.63 12.55
N MET A 76 16.16 5.85 13.38
CA MET A 76 16.96 6.39 14.46
C MET A 76 18.09 7.22 13.83
N GLN A 77 18.39 8.36 14.45
CA GLN A 77 19.39 9.29 13.94
C GLN A 77 20.73 8.58 13.69
N GLY A 78 21.21 8.65 12.45
CA GLY A 78 22.49 8.04 12.07
C GLY A 78 22.43 6.56 11.71
N VAL A 79 21.24 5.94 11.70
CA VAL A 79 21.09 4.52 11.35
C VAL A 79 20.17 4.39 10.15
N GLU A 80 20.72 3.88 9.04
CA GLU A 80 19.92 3.50 7.88
C GLU A 80 19.64 2.00 7.97
N THR A 81 18.37 1.63 8.14
CA THR A 81 18.00 0.24 8.34
C THR A 81 17.31 -0.39 7.14
N GLY A 82 16.90 0.40 6.15
CA GLY A 82 16.09 -0.09 5.05
C GLY A 82 14.63 -0.34 5.43
N LEU A 83 14.27 -0.23 6.70
CA LEU A 83 12.92 -0.43 7.18
C LEU A 83 12.05 0.78 6.78
N LEU A 84 11.01 0.55 5.99
CA LEU A 84 10.12 1.60 5.53
C LEU A 84 8.90 1.77 6.42
N GLY A 85 8.29 0.68 6.84
CA GLY A 85 7.12 0.74 7.70
C GLY A 85 6.09 -0.33 7.37
N ASP A 86 4.85 -0.06 7.78
CA ASP A 86 3.73 -0.96 7.61
C ASP A 86 2.65 -0.34 6.73
N VAL A 87 2.10 -1.14 5.82
CA VAL A 87 0.90 -0.80 5.04
C VAL A 87 -0.22 -1.72 5.55
N VAL A 88 -1.31 -1.15 6.01
CA VAL A 88 -2.46 -1.89 6.51
C VAL A 88 -3.64 -1.66 5.57
N ILE A 89 -4.19 -2.73 5.01
CA ILE A 89 -5.24 -2.66 4.00
C ILE A 89 -6.49 -3.40 4.48
N CYS A 90 -7.63 -2.73 4.41
CA CYS A 90 -8.91 -3.29 4.82
C CYS A 90 -9.58 -4.01 3.64
N ALA A 91 -9.59 -5.34 3.68
CA ALA A 91 -10.13 -6.14 2.59
C ALA A 91 -11.60 -5.84 2.26
N PRO A 92 -12.52 -5.76 3.24
CA PRO A 92 -13.91 -5.46 2.91
C PRO A 92 -14.10 -4.10 2.22
N VAL A 93 -13.37 -3.07 2.66
CA VAL A 93 -13.48 -1.73 2.06
C VAL A 93 -12.95 -1.75 0.63
N VAL A 94 -11.82 -2.42 0.39
CA VAL A 94 -11.27 -2.55 -0.96
C VAL A 94 -12.27 -3.23 -1.90
N ALA A 95 -12.92 -4.31 -1.44
CA ALA A 95 -13.91 -5.02 -2.24
C ALA A 95 -15.11 -4.13 -2.57
N GLU A 96 -15.62 -3.38 -1.60
CA GLU A 96 -16.74 -2.45 -1.79
C GLU A 96 -16.38 -1.35 -2.79
N GLU A 97 -15.19 -0.78 -2.64
CA GLU A 97 -14.73 0.29 -3.53
C GLU A 97 -14.53 -0.19 -4.96
N ALA A 98 -14.02 -1.41 -5.14
CA ALA A 98 -13.83 -1.96 -6.48
C ALA A 98 -15.17 -2.05 -7.21
N VAL A 99 -16.21 -2.53 -6.54
CA VAL A 99 -17.56 -2.59 -7.10
C VAL A 99 -18.09 -1.19 -7.41
N ALA A 100 -17.98 -0.28 -6.44
CA ALA A 100 -18.50 1.09 -6.59
C ALA A 100 -17.82 1.86 -7.72
N GLN A 101 -16.52 1.61 -7.96
CA GLN A 101 -15.73 2.29 -8.98
C GLN A 101 -15.68 1.55 -10.31
N GLY A 102 -16.32 0.39 -10.41
CA GLY A 102 -16.32 -0.41 -11.64
C GLY A 102 -14.96 -0.96 -12.01
N LYS A 103 -14.11 -1.21 -11.02
CA LYS A 103 -12.77 -1.78 -11.22
C LYS A 103 -12.76 -3.27 -10.92
N SER A 104 -11.83 -4.01 -11.54
CA SER A 104 -11.59 -5.38 -11.10
C SER A 104 -11.02 -5.36 -9.68
N LEU A 105 -11.27 -6.43 -8.94
CA LEU A 105 -10.77 -6.55 -7.58
C LEU A 105 -9.24 -6.48 -7.56
N ASP A 106 -8.58 -7.20 -8.46
CA ASP A 106 -7.11 -7.21 -8.56
C ASP A 106 -6.55 -5.81 -8.85
N ALA A 107 -7.18 -5.06 -9.76
CA ALA A 107 -6.73 -3.71 -10.08
C ALA A 107 -6.80 -2.79 -8.86
N HIS A 108 -7.87 -2.90 -8.09
CA HIS A 108 -8.02 -2.04 -6.90
C HIS A 108 -7.06 -2.46 -5.79
N TRP A 109 -6.86 -3.76 -5.59
CA TRP A 109 -5.84 -4.24 -4.64
C TRP A 109 -4.45 -3.76 -5.01
N ALA A 110 -4.07 -3.90 -6.29
CA ALA A 110 -2.76 -3.42 -6.76
C ALA A 110 -2.60 -1.91 -6.51
N HIS A 111 -3.66 -1.14 -6.77
CA HIS A 111 -3.66 0.30 -6.52
C HIS A 111 -3.43 0.61 -5.04
N MET A 112 -4.11 -0.09 -4.14
CA MET A 112 -3.97 0.15 -2.70
C MET A 112 -2.58 -0.23 -2.18
N VAL A 113 -2.02 -1.34 -2.65
CA VAL A 113 -0.66 -1.73 -2.26
C VAL A 113 0.35 -0.69 -2.74
N ILE A 114 0.27 -0.31 -4.01
CA ILE A 114 1.19 0.68 -4.59
C ILE A 114 1.05 2.02 -3.87
N HIS A 115 -0.17 2.48 -3.66
CA HIS A 115 -0.45 3.73 -2.95
C HIS A 115 0.17 3.74 -1.54
N GLY A 116 -0.05 2.67 -0.78
CA GLY A 116 0.48 2.55 0.57
C GLY A 116 2.00 2.54 0.60
N VAL A 117 2.62 1.82 -0.32
CA VAL A 117 4.09 1.75 -0.38
C VAL A 117 4.69 3.09 -0.79
N LEU A 118 4.07 3.81 -1.73
CA LEU A 118 4.54 5.14 -2.11
C LEU A 118 4.47 6.11 -0.93
N HIS A 119 3.43 6.02 -0.09
CA HIS A 119 3.37 6.80 1.14
C HIS A 119 4.56 6.48 2.07
N LEU A 120 4.92 5.21 2.20
CA LEU A 120 6.09 4.84 3.00
C LEU A 120 7.38 5.44 2.45
N ARG A 121 7.45 5.66 1.13
CA ARG A 121 8.60 6.28 0.49
C ARG A 121 8.59 7.81 0.60
N GLY A 122 7.59 8.39 1.25
CA GLY A 122 7.52 9.83 1.47
C GLY A 122 6.63 10.61 0.52
N TYR A 123 5.96 9.96 -0.43
CA TYR A 123 5.00 10.65 -1.29
C TYR A 123 3.73 10.94 -0.49
N ASP A 124 3.10 12.08 -0.76
CA ASP A 124 1.94 12.51 0.00
C ASP A 124 0.93 13.21 -0.93
N HIS A 125 -0.35 13.09 -0.58
CA HIS A 125 -1.43 13.79 -1.27
C HIS A 125 -1.75 15.15 -0.65
N GLY A 126 -1.05 15.54 0.42
CA GLY A 126 -1.38 16.72 1.20
C GLY A 126 -1.15 18.06 0.51
N LYS A 127 -0.34 18.09 -0.56
CA LYS A 127 -0.06 19.29 -1.34
C LYS A 127 -0.32 19.00 -2.81
N ASP A 128 -0.83 19.98 -3.53
CA ASP A 128 -1.22 19.80 -4.94
C ASP A 128 -0.12 19.23 -5.83
N GLY A 129 1.10 19.72 -5.69
CA GLY A 129 2.22 19.24 -6.48
C GLY A 129 2.60 17.82 -6.13
N ASP A 130 2.59 17.48 -4.85
CA ASP A 130 2.90 16.14 -4.36
C ASP A 130 1.82 15.15 -4.75
N ALA A 131 0.56 15.57 -4.72
CA ALA A 131 -0.56 14.74 -5.13
C ALA A 131 -0.45 14.34 -6.60
N ARG A 132 -0.13 15.28 -7.46
CA ARG A 132 0.03 15.01 -8.91
C ARG A 132 1.18 14.06 -9.18
N GLU A 133 2.30 14.24 -8.50
CA GLU A 133 3.45 13.38 -8.66
C GLU A 133 3.13 11.96 -8.22
N MET A 134 2.47 11.82 -7.08
CA MET A 134 2.07 10.52 -6.57
C MET A 134 1.08 9.81 -7.50
N GLU A 135 0.05 10.51 -7.98
CA GLU A 135 -0.93 9.96 -8.92
C GLU A 135 -0.27 9.54 -10.23
N LYS A 136 0.69 10.32 -10.71
CA LYS A 136 1.44 9.99 -11.92
C LYS A 136 2.22 8.69 -11.73
N LEU A 137 2.92 8.55 -10.59
CA LEU A 137 3.67 7.33 -10.29
C LEU A 137 2.75 6.13 -10.15
N GLU A 138 1.62 6.28 -9.46
CA GLU A 138 0.64 5.21 -9.33
C GLU A 138 0.16 4.75 -10.71
N THR A 139 -0.18 5.69 -11.57
CA THR A 139 -0.66 5.41 -12.92
C THR A 139 0.40 4.66 -13.75
N GLU A 140 1.63 5.14 -13.72
CA GLU A 140 2.74 4.53 -14.45
C GLU A 140 3.03 3.11 -13.97
N LYS A 141 3.05 2.91 -12.65
CA LYS A 141 3.35 1.59 -12.08
C LYS A 141 2.22 0.60 -12.35
N LEU A 142 0.98 1.04 -12.26
CA LEU A 142 -0.17 0.20 -12.60
C LEU A 142 -0.19 -0.15 -14.09
N ALA A 143 0.14 0.79 -14.96
CA ALA A 143 0.23 0.54 -16.40
C ALA A 143 1.30 -0.52 -16.70
N GLY A 144 2.43 -0.48 -16.01
CA GLY A 144 3.48 -1.48 -16.17
C GLY A 144 3.05 -2.88 -15.76
N LEU A 145 2.03 -2.99 -14.91
CA LEU A 145 1.43 -4.27 -14.50
C LEU A 145 0.25 -4.68 -15.38
N GLY A 146 -0.14 -3.85 -16.34
CA GLY A 146 -1.26 -4.12 -17.22
C GLY A 146 -2.60 -3.62 -16.72
N PHE A 147 -2.62 -2.76 -15.70
CA PHE A 147 -3.84 -2.18 -15.16
C PHE A 147 -4.12 -0.81 -15.75
N MET A 148 -5.40 -0.48 -15.85
CA MET A 148 -5.83 0.82 -16.36
C MET A 148 -5.57 1.93 -15.34
N ASN A 149 -5.53 3.19 -15.84
CA ASN A 149 -5.42 4.37 -14.99
C ASN A 149 -6.53 4.34 -13.92
N PRO A 150 -6.16 4.43 -12.62
CA PRO A 150 -7.15 4.34 -11.53
C PRO A 150 -7.95 5.63 -11.33
N TYR A 151 -7.56 6.71 -11.97
CA TYR A 151 -8.19 8.04 -11.78
C TYR A 151 -9.09 8.48 -12.94
#